data_5f73ae1cb1e16ce02eba1d87b984424f
#
_entry.id   5f73ae1cb1e16ce02eba1d87b984424f
#
_cell.length_a   1.000
_cell.length_b   1.000
_cell.length_c   1.000
_cell.angle_alpha   90.00
_cell.angle_beta   90.00
_cell.angle_gamma   90.00
#
_symmetry.space_group_name_H-M   'P 1'
#
loop_
_entity.id
_entity.type
_entity.pdbx_description
1 polymer ?
#
loop_
_entity_poly.entity_id
_entity_poly.type
_entity_poly.pdbx_seq_one_letter_code
_entity_poly.pdbx_strand_id
1 'polypeptide(L)'
;MENTNSSPNRKLTMILTILVVVLAASLGVLYMQYQKKMADNAIVQEALEEQKESLTSELKDMMSEYEGLKSDNDSLNNQINKQQDRIKNLLAINASNLEKIKLYKKELATLREVMKSYIIQIDSLNTKNQKLVAENIEVKTALDDARKNNESLSKEKADMSSKIEVA
;
A
#
# COMPACT_ATOMS: atom_id res chain seq x y z
N MET A 1 -23.10 28.75 -90.32
CA MET A 1 -22.19 28.83 -89.15
C MET A 1 -22.91 28.33 -87.94
N GLU A 2 -22.75 27.10 -87.74
CA GLU A 2 -23.45 26.39 -86.63
C GLU A 2 -22.51 26.27 -85.44
N ASN A 3 -22.95 26.87 -84.37
CA ASN A 3 -22.15 26.99 -83.14
C ASN A 3 -22.43 25.75 -82.27
N THR A 4 -21.65 24.72 -82.46
CA THR A 4 -21.67 23.53 -81.61
C THR A 4 -20.91 23.78 -80.31
N ASN A 5 -21.58 24.42 -79.38
CA ASN A 5 -20.95 24.64 -78.04
C ASN A 5 -21.32 23.50 -77.06
N SER A 6 -20.42 22.54 -76.99
CA SER A 6 -19.88 21.95 -75.81
C SER A 6 -20.84 21.38 -74.73
N SER A 7 -21.32 20.19 -74.95
CA SER A 7 -21.88 19.36 -73.89
C SER A 7 -20.86 18.51 -73.09
N PRO A 8 -19.55 18.39 -73.44
CA PRO A 8 -18.60 17.63 -72.60
C PRO A 8 -18.22 18.34 -71.29
N ASN A 9 -18.12 19.67 -71.26
CA ASN A 9 -17.71 20.42 -70.07
C ASN A 9 -18.73 20.39 -68.93
N ARG A 10 -20.03 20.31 -69.26
CA ARG A 10 -21.10 20.27 -68.26
C ARG A 10 -21.15 18.96 -67.48
N LYS A 11 -20.85 17.85 -68.15
CA LYS A 11 -20.75 16.50 -67.44
C LYS A 11 -19.49 16.44 -66.60
N LEU A 12 -18.37 17.01 -67.09
CA LEU A 12 -17.10 17.05 -66.34
C LEU A 12 -17.21 17.92 -65.07
N THR A 13 -17.86 19.08 -65.16
CA THR A 13 -18.09 19.98 -64.04
C THR A 13 -19.05 19.33 -63.01
N MET A 14 -20.10 18.63 -63.45
CA MET A 14 -20.96 17.87 -62.54
C MET A 14 -20.22 16.77 -61.81
N ILE A 15 -19.38 16.01 -62.49
CA ILE A 15 -18.56 14.95 -61.86
C ILE A 15 -17.58 15.57 -60.86
N LEU A 16 -16.95 16.67 -61.19
CA LEU A 16 -16.00 17.37 -60.32
C LEU A 16 -16.70 17.93 -59.06
N THR A 17 -17.88 18.52 -59.19
CA THR A 17 -18.66 19.03 -58.07
C THR A 17 -19.11 17.91 -57.12
N ILE A 18 -19.56 16.76 -57.63
CA ILE A 18 -19.89 15.59 -56.85
C ILE A 18 -18.67 15.08 -56.09
N LEU A 19 -17.52 15.01 -56.75
CA LEU A 19 -16.26 14.55 -56.13
C LEU A 19 -15.82 15.48 -55.02
N VAL A 20 -15.94 16.79 -55.17
CA VAL A 20 -15.64 17.79 -54.15
C VAL A 20 -16.58 17.65 -52.94
N VAL A 21 -17.88 17.43 -53.18
CA VAL A 21 -18.87 17.23 -52.11
C VAL A 21 -18.59 15.93 -51.33
N VAL A 22 -18.26 14.85 -52.04
CA VAL A 22 -17.89 13.58 -51.40
C VAL A 22 -16.61 13.73 -50.55
N LEU A 23 -15.63 14.45 -51.08
CA LEU A 23 -14.37 14.75 -50.37
C LEU A 23 -14.63 15.61 -49.14
N ALA A 24 -15.46 16.64 -49.24
CA ALA A 24 -15.85 17.49 -48.12
C ALA A 24 -16.62 16.71 -47.04
N ALA A 25 -17.54 15.82 -47.46
CA ALA A 25 -18.27 14.94 -46.53
C ALA A 25 -17.34 13.95 -45.82
N SER A 26 -16.39 13.35 -46.54
CA SER A 26 -15.40 12.43 -45.96
C SER A 26 -14.48 13.13 -44.95
N LEU A 27 -14.00 14.34 -45.24
CA LEU A 27 -13.23 15.16 -44.33
C LEU A 27 -14.04 15.56 -43.09
N GLY A 28 -15.33 15.86 -43.25
CA GLY A 28 -16.23 16.14 -42.14
C GLY A 28 -16.39 14.92 -41.17
N VAL A 29 -16.55 13.74 -41.75
CA VAL A 29 -16.62 12.50 -40.93
C VAL A 29 -15.31 12.21 -40.22
N LEU A 30 -14.17 12.37 -40.89
CA LEU A 30 -12.85 12.20 -40.28
C LEU A 30 -12.61 13.22 -39.19
N TYR A 31 -13.01 14.47 -39.37
CA TYR A 31 -12.92 15.49 -38.32
C TYR A 31 -13.78 15.16 -37.10
N MET A 32 -15.03 14.70 -37.28
CA MET A 32 -15.87 14.28 -36.19
C MET A 32 -15.29 13.06 -35.43
N GLN A 33 -14.72 12.09 -36.15
CA GLN A 33 -14.06 10.95 -35.53
C GLN A 33 -12.80 11.37 -34.74
N TYR A 34 -12.03 12.31 -35.27
CA TYR A 34 -10.85 12.87 -34.61
C TYR A 34 -11.25 13.59 -33.32
N GLN A 35 -12.26 14.47 -33.39
CA GLN A 35 -12.79 15.17 -32.24
C GLN A 35 -13.30 14.18 -31.16
N LYS A 36 -14.01 13.12 -31.55
CA LYS A 36 -14.48 12.09 -30.62
C LYS A 36 -13.31 11.37 -29.95
N LYS A 37 -12.30 10.96 -30.71
CA LYS A 37 -11.08 10.35 -30.14
C LYS A 37 -10.35 11.28 -29.18
N MET A 38 -10.28 12.56 -29.47
CA MET A 38 -9.68 13.55 -28.56
C MET A 38 -10.46 13.68 -27.26
N ALA A 39 -11.80 13.72 -27.31
CA ALA A 39 -12.65 13.78 -26.14
C ALA A 39 -12.55 12.49 -25.33
N ASP A 40 -12.60 11.33 -25.98
CA ASP A 40 -12.47 10.02 -25.30
C ASP A 40 -11.08 9.91 -24.61
N ASN A 41 -10.01 10.36 -25.27
CA ASN A 41 -8.68 10.38 -24.67
C ASN A 41 -8.59 11.34 -23.48
N ALA A 42 -9.23 12.50 -23.54
CA ALA A 42 -9.25 13.45 -22.42
C ALA A 42 -9.96 12.85 -21.18
N ILE A 43 -11.11 12.19 -21.38
CA ILE A 43 -11.85 11.51 -20.33
C ILE A 43 -11.00 10.38 -19.70
N VAL A 44 -10.31 9.60 -20.51
CA VAL A 44 -9.42 8.54 -20.03
C VAL A 44 -8.24 9.13 -19.24
N GLN A 45 -7.65 10.22 -19.69
CA GLN A 45 -6.56 10.89 -18.99
C GLN A 45 -7.02 11.46 -17.64
N GLU A 46 -8.17 12.09 -17.59
CA GLU A 46 -8.76 12.61 -16.35
C GLU A 46 -9.04 11.46 -15.34
N ALA A 47 -9.64 10.37 -15.79
CA ALA A 47 -9.90 9.21 -14.96
C ALA A 47 -8.60 8.53 -14.45
N LEU A 48 -7.53 8.54 -15.24
CA LEU A 48 -6.21 8.03 -14.82
C LEU A 48 -5.57 8.93 -13.76
N GLU A 49 -5.68 10.25 -13.91
CA GLU A 49 -5.13 11.21 -12.96
C GLU A 49 -5.88 11.14 -11.61
N GLU A 50 -7.22 11.06 -11.63
CA GLU A 50 -8.04 10.84 -10.42
C GLU A 50 -7.65 9.55 -9.69
N GLN A 51 -7.48 8.43 -10.43
CA GLN A 51 -7.04 7.18 -9.83
C GLN A 51 -5.62 7.28 -9.24
N LYS A 52 -4.73 7.99 -9.89
CA LYS A 52 -3.36 8.24 -9.42
C LYS A 52 -3.37 9.07 -8.13
N GLU A 53 -4.17 10.12 -8.06
CA GLU A 53 -4.31 10.95 -6.85
C GLU A 53 -4.86 10.14 -5.69
N SER A 54 -5.92 9.35 -5.92
CA SER A 54 -6.50 8.46 -4.92
C SER A 54 -5.47 7.46 -4.37
N LEU A 55 -4.73 6.78 -5.26
CA LEU A 55 -3.70 5.82 -4.85
C LEU A 55 -2.53 6.49 -4.13
N THR A 56 -2.17 7.71 -4.53
CA THR A 56 -1.12 8.48 -3.85
C THR A 56 -1.56 8.86 -2.43
N SER A 57 -2.82 9.25 -2.24
CA SER A 57 -3.37 9.50 -0.91
C SER A 57 -3.36 8.23 -0.05
N GLU A 58 -3.85 7.11 -0.58
CA GLU A 58 -3.86 5.84 0.13
C GLU A 58 -2.44 5.36 0.53
N LEU A 59 -1.43 5.59 -0.32
CA LEU A 59 -0.03 5.28 0.00
C LEU A 59 0.53 6.18 1.11
N LYS A 60 0.14 7.47 1.14
CA LYS A 60 0.53 8.40 2.21
C LYS A 60 -0.11 8.02 3.54
N ASP A 61 -1.39 7.67 3.53
CA ASP A 61 -2.11 7.21 4.72
C ASP A 61 -1.46 5.94 5.26
N MET A 62 -1.18 4.98 4.39
CA MET A 62 -0.47 3.75 4.75
C MET A 62 0.93 4.02 5.30
N MET A 63 1.67 4.98 4.74
CA MET A 63 2.97 5.38 5.28
C MET A 63 2.85 5.87 6.72
N SER A 64 1.86 6.71 7.00
CA SER A 64 1.58 7.21 8.35
C SER A 64 1.21 6.05 9.30
N GLU A 65 0.41 5.09 8.84
CA GLU A 65 0.06 3.91 9.63
C GLU A 65 1.30 3.05 9.94
N TYR A 66 2.18 2.80 8.97
CA TYR A 66 3.45 2.10 9.19
C TYR A 66 4.40 2.86 10.12
N GLU A 67 4.43 4.18 10.07
CA GLU A 67 5.20 5.02 11.00
C GLU A 67 4.70 4.90 12.45
N GLY A 68 3.41 4.66 12.62
CA GLY A 68 2.78 4.41 13.93
C GLY A 68 3.07 3.03 14.50
N LEU A 69 3.46 2.04 13.68
CA LEU A 69 3.79 0.70 14.15
C LEU A 69 5.16 0.70 14.84
N LYS A 70 5.17 0.34 16.12
CA LYS A 70 6.39 0.20 16.92
C LYS A 70 6.39 -1.12 17.67
N SER A 71 7.55 -1.74 17.78
CA SER A 71 7.75 -2.98 18.51
C SER A 71 9.07 -2.92 19.26
N ASP A 72 9.16 -3.63 20.39
CA ASP A 72 10.43 -3.87 21.09
C ASP A 72 11.30 -4.93 20.38
N ASN A 73 10.82 -5.47 19.27
CA ASN A 73 11.51 -6.47 18.47
C ASN A 73 12.22 -5.82 17.27
N ASP A 74 13.55 -5.77 17.30
CA ASP A 74 14.38 -5.16 16.25
C ASP A 74 14.16 -5.80 14.88
N SER A 75 13.95 -7.13 14.81
CA SER A 75 13.71 -7.82 13.54
C SER A 75 12.40 -7.36 12.92
N LEU A 76 11.35 -7.18 13.73
CA LEU A 76 10.05 -6.71 13.28
C LEU A 76 10.13 -5.24 12.83
N ASN A 77 10.82 -4.37 13.60
CA ASN A 77 11.07 -2.98 13.22
C ASN A 77 11.83 -2.87 11.89
N ASN A 78 12.82 -3.73 11.66
CA ASN A 78 13.54 -3.77 10.38
C ASN A 78 12.63 -4.19 9.21
N GLN A 79 11.67 -5.09 9.44
CA GLN A 79 10.70 -5.47 8.42
C GLN A 79 9.71 -4.33 8.13
N ILE A 80 9.23 -3.64 9.16
CA ILE A 80 8.38 -2.44 9.04
C ILE A 80 9.10 -1.37 8.22
N ASN A 81 10.35 -1.05 8.52
CA ASN A 81 11.16 -0.07 7.78
C ASN A 81 11.31 -0.44 6.29
N LYS A 82 11.49 -1.73 5.97
CA LYS A 82 11.52 -2.18 4.57
C LYS A 82 10.20 -1.93 3.83
N GLN A 83 9.06 -2.07 4.49
CA GLN A 83 7.77 -1.74 3.87
C GLN A 83 7.60 -0.22 3.69
N GLN A 84 8.06 0.59 4.64
CA GLN A 84 8.07 2.05 4.48
C GLN A 84 8.93 2.48 3.28
N ASP A 85 10.11 1.88 3.09
CA ASP A 85 10.95 2.16 1.92
C ASP A 85 10.27 1.73 0.61
N ARG A 86 9.52 0.63 0.64
CA ARG A 86 8.73 0.19 -0.52
C ARG A 86 7.62 1.19 -0.85
N ILE A 87 6.93 1.75 0.14
CA ILE A 87 5.93 2.81 -0.05
C ILE A 87 6.57 4.07 -0.62
N LYS A 88 7.73 4.51 -0.10
CA LYS A 88 8.49 5.65 -0.64
C LYS A 88 8.84 5.47 -2.11
N ASN A 89 9.30 4.27 -2.48
CA ASN A 89 9.61 3.94 -3.86
C ASN A 89 8.37 3.99 -4.76
N LEU A 90 7.21 3.50 -4.30
CA LEU A 90 5.95 3.60 -5.04
C LEU A 90 5.52 5.06 -5.21
N LEU A 91 5.63 5.89 -4.16
CA LEU A 91 5.32 7.33 -4.23
C LEU A 91 6.23 8.09 -5.20
N ALA A 92 7.49 7.66 -5.35
CA ALA A 92 8.45 8.28 -6.27
C ALA A 92 8.20 7.92 -7.74
N ILE A 93 7.50 6.83 -8.04
CA ILE A 93 7.21 6.40 -9.43
C ILE A 93 6.01 7.18 -9.96
N ASN A 94 6.14 7.81 -11.12
CA ASN A 94 5.00 8.45 -11.78
C ASN A 94 4.07 7.40 -12.42
N ALA A 95 2.88 7.23 -11.88
CA ALA A 95 1.84 6.34 -12.40
C ALA A 95 1.13 6.98 -13.60
N SER A 96 1.80 6.99 -14.76
CA SER A 96 1.32 7.68 -15.96
C SER A 96 0.45 6.82 -16.88
N ASN A 97 0.23 5.55 -16.57
CA ASN A 97 -0.57 4.65 -17.41
C ASN A 97 -1.33 3.59 -16.60
N LEU A 98 -2.34 2.98 -17.23
CA LEU A 98 -3.25 2.02 -16.62
C LEU A 98 -2.53 0.79 -16.04
N GLU A 99 -1.44 0.34 -16.64
CA GLU A 99 -0.68 -0.83 -16.15
C GLU A 99 0.02 -0.52 -14.83
N LYS A 100 0.62 0.66 -14.71
CA LYS A 100 1.23 1.12 -13.46
C LYS A 100 0.18 1.30 -12.36
N ILE A 101 -0.99 1.84 -12.69
CA ILE A 101 -2.11 1.96 -11.73
C ILE A 101 -2.57 0.60 -11.24
N LYS A 102 -2.69 -0.41 -12.10
CA LYS A 102 -3.01 -1.78 -11.70
C LYS A 102 -1.94 -2.38 -10.80
N LEU A 103 -0.66 -2.15 -11.12
CA LEU A 103 0.46 -2.59 -10.29
C LEU A 103 0.38 -1.95 -8.90
N TYR A 104 0.13 -0.67 -8.80
CA TYR A 104 0.00 0.05 -7.52
C TYR A 104 -1.13 -0.50 -6.66
N LYS A 105 -2.30 -0.73 -7.26
CA LYS A 105 -3.44 -1.34 -6.54
C LYS A 105 -3.07 -2.70 -5.95
N LYS A 106 -2.34 -3.52 -6.70
CA LYS A 106 -1.86 -4.82 -6.23
C LYS A 106 -0.84 -4.68 -5.09
N GLU A 107 0.13 -3.78 -5.25
CA GLU A 107 1.13 -3.50 -4.23
C GLU A 107 0.50 -2.98 -2.94
N LEU A 108 -0.45 -2.06 -3.05
CA LEU A 108 -1.18 -1.48 -1.94
C LEU A 108 -1.98 -2.54 -1.17
N ALA A 109 -2.64 -3.45 -1.88
CA ALA A 109 -3.32 -4.59 -1.26
C ALA A 109 -2.34 -5.49 -0.48
N THR A 110 -1.16 -5.77 -1.07
CA THR A 110 -0.11 -6.56 -0.41
C THR A 110 0.41 -5.86 0.84
N LEU A 111 0.67 -4.55 0.77
CA LEU A 111 1.13 -3.75 1.90
C LEU A 111 0.11 -3.75 3.06
N ARG A 112 -1.19 -3.66 2.75
CA ARG A 112 -2.27 -3.77 3.76
C ARG A 112 -2.28 -5.11 4.49
N GLU A 113 -2.13 -6.22 3.75
CA GLU A 113 -2.09 -7.56 4.36
C GLU A 113 -0.85 -7.75 5.23
N VAL A 114 0.31 -7.26 4.78
CA VAL A 114 1.55 -7.29 5.57
C VAL A 114 1.39 -6.45 6.84
N MET A 115 0.78 -5.27 6.75
CA MET A 115 0.54 -4.40 7.92
C MET A 115 -0.37 -5.08 8.95
N LYS A 116 -1.47 -5.70 8.53
CA LYS A 116 -2.34 -6.49 9.42
C LYS A 116 -1.55 -7.59 10.13
N SER A 117 -0.67 -8.28 9.41
CA SER A 117 0.20 -9.31 10.01
C SER A 117 1.13 -8.72 11.08
N TYR A 118 1.70 -7.54 10.85
CA TYR A 118 2.56 -6.88 11.84
C TYR A 118 1.78 -6.44 13.07
N ILE A 119 0.57 -5.90 12.93
CA ILE A 119 -0.28 -5.55 14.06
C ILE A 119 -0.54 -6.78 14.93
N ILE A 120 -0.93 -7.91 14.34
CA ILE A 120 -1.16 -9.17 15.06
C ILE A 120 0.12 -9.65 15.78
N GLN A 121 1.29 -9.53 15.13
CA GLN A 121 2.56 -9.92 15.73
C GLN A 121 2.92 -9.01 16.92
N ILE A 122 2.73 -7.70 16.80
CA ILE A 122 2.98 -6.73 17.88
C ILE A 122 2.08 -7.05 19.07
N ASP A 123 0.78 -7.26 18.86
CA ASP A 123 -0.17 -7.60 19.90
C ASP A 123 0.19 -8.93 20.60
N SER A 124 0.58 -9.94 19.83
CA SER A 124 1.05 -11.21 20.37
C SER A 124 2.31 -11.07 21.20
N LEU A 125 3.28 -10.27 20.74
CA LEU A 125 4.51 -10.00 21.49
C LEU A 125 4.23 -9.23 22.78
N ASN A 126 3.38 -8.22 22.73
CA ASN A 126 2.99 -7.46 23.92
C ASN A 126 2.30 -8.34 24.96
N THR A 127 1.38 -9.21 24.53
CA THR A 127 0.70 -10.16 25.41
C THR A 127 1.70 -11.13 26.05
N LYS A 128 2.64 -11.67 25.28
CA LYS A 128 3.70 -12.55 25.79
C LYS A 128 4.60 -11.84 26.79
N ASN A 129 5.00 -10.59 26.48
CA ASN A 129 5.81 -9.79 27.40
C ASN A 129 5.10 -9.55 28.73
N GLN A 130 3.82 -9.17 28.71
CA GLN A 130 3.05 -8.98 29.93
C GLN A 130 2.98 -10.27 30.77
N LYS A 131 2.75 -11.42 30.12
CA LYS A 131 2.75 -12.72 30.79
C LYS A 131 4.11 -13.04 31.41
N LEU A 132 5.19 -12.87 30.67
CA LEU A 132 6.54 -13.12 31.15
C LEU A 132 6.92 -12.19 32.32
N VAL A 133 6.49 -10.94 32.31
CA VAL A 133 6.69 -10.01 33.43
C VAL A 133 5.94 -10.52 34.68
N ALA A 134 4.69 -10.95 34.54
CA ALA A 134 3.93 -11.51 35.65
C ALA A 134 4.58 -12.79 36.24
N GLU A 135 4.97 -13.73 35.37
CA GLU A 135 5.68 -14.94 35.75
C GLU A 135 7.02 -14.63 36.48
N ASN A 136 7.78 -13.63 35.98
CA ASN A 136 9.01 -13.21 36.65
C ASN A 136 8.78 -12.65 38.03
N ILE A 137 7.71 -11.89 38.26
CA ILE A 137 7.35 -11.38 39.58
C ILE A 137 7.00 -12.55 40.51
N GLU A 138 6.20 -13.50 40.06
CA GLU A 138 5.82 -14.69 40.83
C GLU A 138 7.05 -15.52 41.24
N VAL A 139 7.95 -15.80 40.29
CA VAL A 139 9.20 -16.53 40.53
C VAL A 139 10.09 -15.81 41.54
N LYS A 140 10.23 -14.47 41.44
CA LYS A 140 10.99 -13.69 42.40
C LYS A 140 10.39 -13.76 43.80
N THR A 141 9.08 -13.65 43.92
CA THR A 141 8.39 -13.74 45.19
C THR A 141 8.60 -15.13 45.83
N ALA A 142 8.41 -16.19 45.05
CA ALA A 142 8.65 -17.56 45.51
C ALA A 142 10.12 -17.80 45.94
N LEU A 143 11.06 -17.21 45.19
CA LEU A 143 12.48 -17.30 45.56
C LEU A 143 12.80 -16.57 46.87
N ASP A 144 12.23 -15.39 47.10
CA ASP A 144 12.42 -14.64 48.33
C ASP A 144 11.81 -15.34 49.51
N ASP A 145 10.64 -15.97 49.36
CA ASP A 145 10.00 -16.77 50.41
C ASP A 145 10.80 -18.04 50.70
N ALA A 146 11.31 -18.73 49.70
CA ALA A 146 12.20 -19.87 49.86
C ALA A 146 13.50 -19.51 50.61
N ARG A 147 14.08 -18.33 50.32
CA ARG A 147 15.27 -17.82 51.03
C ARG A 147 14.99 -17.54 52.49
N LYS A 148 13.89 -16.84 52.81
CA LYS A 148 13.46 -16.58 54.19
C LYS A 148 13.25 -17.88 54.97
N ASN A 149 12.56 -18.87 54.37
CA ASN A 149 12.36 -20.17 54.98
C ASN A 149 13.69 -20.89 55.25
N ASN A 150 14.63 -20.84 54.27
CA ASN A 150 15.96 -21.45 54.46
C ASN A 150 16.76 -20.78 55.57
N GLU A 151 16.70 -19.45 55.69
CA GLU A 151 17.34 -18.71 56.79
C GLU A 151 16.74 -19.06 58.14
N SER A 152 15.39 -19.18 58.19
CA SER A 152 14.70 -19.61 59.42
C SER A 152 15.10 -21.03 59.87
N LEU A 153 15.08 -21.98 58.90
CA LEU A 153 15.50 -23.37 59.16
C LEU A 153 16.97 -23.46 59.57
N SER A 154 17.84 -22.63 58.99
CA SER A 154 19.27 -22.58 59.37
C SER A 154 19.48 -22.09 60.81
N LYS A 155 18.72 -21.06 61.21
CA LYS A 155 18.72 -20.57 62.60
C LYS A 155 18.20 -21.63 63.57
N GLU A 156 17.07 -22.25 63.27
CA GLU A 156 16.49 -23.29 64.09
C GLU A 156 17.42 -24.51 64.22
N LYS A 157 18.11 -24.89 63.16
CA LYS A 157 19.13 -25.94 63.19
C LYS A 157 20.31 -25.56 64.08
N ALA A 158 20.78 -24.31 64.04
CA ALA A 158 21.87 -23.84 64.90
C ALA A 158 21.44 -23.84 66.40
N ASP A 159 20.22 -23.36 66.66
CA ASP A 159 19.66 -23.37 68.02
C ASP A 159 19.49 -24.80 68.58
N MET A 160 19.00 -25.74 67.78
CA MET A 160 18.93 -27.13 68.15
C MET A 160 20.31 -27.75 68.40
N SER A 161 21.28 -27.46 67.53
CA SER A 161 22.64 -27.98 67.70
C SER A 161 23.28 -27.50 69.04
N SER A 162 23.10 -26.22 69.37
CA SER A 162 23.60 -25.64 70.61
C SER A 162 22.94 -26.25 71.84
N LYS A 163 21.65 -26.60 71.79
CA LYS A 163 20.92 -27.28 72.91
C LYS A 163 21.38 -28.71 73.10
N ILE A 164 21.78 -29.41 72.04
CA ILE A 164 22.29 -30.77 72.13
C ILE A 164 23.70 -30.79 72.73
N GLU A 165 24.49 -29.76 72.46
CA GLU A 165 25.88 -29.68 72.96
C GLU A 165 25.96 -29.31 74.46
N VAL A 166 24.89 -28.74 75.01
CA VAL A 166 24.79 -28.34 76.44
C VAL A 166 24.07 -29.42 77.34
N ALA A 167 23.50 -30.47 76.77
CA ALA A 167 22.82 -31.55 77.44
C ALA A 167 23.75 -32.74 77.62
#